data_6662b3fc1d39d0f404e011b2a1c11395
#
_entry.id   6662b3fc1d39d0f404e011b2a1c11395
#
_cell.length_a   1.000
_cell.length_b   1.000
_cell.length_c   1.000
_cell.angle_alpha   90.00
_cell.angle_beta   90.00
_cell.angle_gamma   90.00
#
_symmetry.space_group_name_H-M   'P 1'
#
loop_
_entity.id
_entity.type
_entity.pdbx_description
1 polymer ?
#
loop_
_entity_poly.entity_id
_entity_poly.type
_entity_poly.pdbx_seq_one_letter_code
_entity_poly.pdbx_strand_id
1 'polypeptide(L)'
;KLVVLGVSLLLLVGSAGAALARGFAFMPNIDMNTVNLTISMPEGCTREQAVALADEALQRIAAVDNVETVGAMMSSASGAGSMDMTSMMTAGGGEYDVTAYITLPEGASGAEAGKQMEAACAGMDCTVTASGAMDTYMSYLTGSGITLNVYGDDMEQMQSAARDLAAKLATVPGTENVSDGLEQAAAALHLSVDRNAAMEKGLTVAQVYMAVASALTDTDSSLSLTLDGLDVSVSIQSPEESRMTREKLLDLEIDPSSASAMSSMMSSASSGSSMGSMSSMSGMSGMSSASASGSTQSGESVRLGDIAQLEETVSLNTINRDQQRRYITVSADVADGYNVTKVTSAAEKVIGQAELPQGVTAAFQGENEAIMDAIRQLLLMLLLGIVLVYLVMVAQFQSLRSPLIVMFTIPLAFTGGFLALLLAGVEVSVISLIGFVMLVGVIVNNGIVLVDYINQLRLEGMGRREAIIEAGVTRLRPILMTSLTTILGLIVMAFGNNVGTALMQPVALVCIGGLLYATLMTLLVVPCMYDILSRRDLRKVDEEELKLLDM
;
A
#
# COMPACT_ATOMS: atom_id res chain seq x y z
N LYS A 1 -13.74 5.31 46.93
CA LYS A 1 -13.60 4.15 46.02
C LYS A 1 -14.44 4.35 44.75
N LEU A 2 -15.76 4.53 44.82
CA LEU A 2 -16.61 4.77 43.65
C LEU A 2 -16.23 6.05 42.89
N VAL A 3 -15.80 7.10 43.58
CA VAL A 3 -15.31 8.33 42.95
C VAL A 3 -14.03 8.07 42.11
N VAL A 4 -13.07 7.30 42.64
CA VAL A 4 -11.83 6.97 41.91
C VAL A 4 -12.16 6.18 40.65
N LEU A 5 -13.06 5.17 40.75
CA LEU A 5 -13.50 4.40 39.59
C LEU A 5 -14.26 5.28 38.58
N GLY A 6 -15.13 6.17 39.06
CA GLY A 6 -15.86 7.10 38.20
C GLY A 6 -14.94 8.07 37.44
N VAL A 7 -13.96 8.65 38.12
CA VAL A 7 -12.98 9.55 37.54
C VAL A 7 -12.11 8.80 36.52
N SER A 8 -11.65 7.59 36.83
CA SER A 8 -10.83 6.79 35.90
C SER A 8 -11.60 6.39 34.63
N LEU A 9 -12.88 6.05 34.75
CA LEU A 9 -13.75 5.75 33.61
C LEU A 9 -14.01 7.00 32.76
N LEU A 10 -14.24 8.14 33.38
CA LEU A 10 -14.45 9.41 32.68
C LEU A 10 -13.19 9.83 31.92
N LEU A 11 -12.00 9.67 32.51
CA LEU A 11 -10.73 9.90 31.84
C LEU A 11 -10.51 8.95 30.66
N LEU A 12 -10.91 7.67 30.79
CA LEU A 12 -10.83 6.71 29.67
C LEU A 12 -11.70 7.17 28.51
N VAL A 13 -12.98 7.46 28.77
CA VAL A 13 -13.91 7.88 27.71
C VAL A 13 -13.46 9.21 27.09
N GLY A 14 -13.01 10.15 27.92
CA GLY A 14 -12.51 11.44 27.44
C GLY A 14 -11.25 11.32 26.59
N SER A 15 -10.24 10.56 27.05
CA SER A 15 -8.99 10.37 26.32
C SER A 15 -9.19 9.57 25.03
N ALA A 16 -9.97 8.50 25.07
CA ALA A 16 -10.31 7.72 23.90
C ALA A 16 -11.10 8.57 22.88
N GLY A 17 -12.14 9.28 23.34
CA GLY A 17 -12.92 10.17 22.47
C GLY A 17 -12.07 11.27 21.83
N ALA A 18 -11.17 11.90 22.57
CA ALA A 18 -10.28 12.92 22.04
C ALA A 18 -9.24 12.35 21.05
N ALA A 19 -8.72 11.15 21.32
CA ALA A 19 -7.77 10.48 20.42
C ALA A 19 -8.46 10.05 19.11
N LEU A 20 -9.63 9.43 19.20
CA LEU A 20 -10.43 9.00 18.05
C LEU A 20 -10.96 10.19 17.22
N ALA A 21 -11.22 11.34 17.86
CA ALA A 21 -11.63 12.55 17.16
C ALA A 21 -10.55 13.12 16.21
N ARG A 22 -9.28 12.75 16.38
CA ARG A 22 -8.21 13.11 15.45
C ARG A 22 -8.24 12.30 14.15
N GLY A 23 -8.82 11.11 14.18
CA GLY A 23 -8.90 10.15 13.08
C GLY A 23 -7.89 9.02 13.24
N PHE A 24 -7.92 8.10 12.29
CA PHE A 24 -6.98 6.98 12.21
C PHE A 24 -6.05 7.19 11.03
N ALA A 25 -4.81 6.73 11.17
CA ALA A 25 -3.85 6.63 10.10
C ALA A 25 -3.39 5.16 9.96
N PHE A 26 -3.01 4.73 8.77
CA PHE A 26 -2.44 3.38 8.60
C PHE A 26 -1.07 3.32 9.27
N MET A 27 -0.21 4.26 8.93
CA MET A 27 1.11 4.45 9.53
C MET A 27 1.26 5.84 10.14
N PRO A 28 2.17 6.02 11.10
CA PRO A 28 2.53 7.37 11.53
C PRO A 28 3.18 8.11 10.36
N ASN A 29 2.90 9.40 10.25
CA ASN A 29 3.62 10.26 9.30
C ASN A 29 5.10 10.30 9.70
N ILE A 30 5.95 9.73 8.88
CA ILE A 30 7.39 9.65 9.10
C ILE A 30 8.04 10.58 8.11
N ASP A 31 8.52 11.71 8.62
CA ASP A 31 9.32 12.61 7.83
C ASP A 31 10.73 12.01 7.68
N MET A 32 11.02 11.58 6.46
CA MET A 32 12.30 10.97 6.12
C MET A 32 13.22 12.00 5.52
N ASN A 33 14.52 11.81 5.71
CA ASN A 33 15.56 12.60 5.05
C ASN A 33 15.80 12.19 3.59
N THR A 34 14.84 11.52 2.96
CA THR A 34 14.86 11.11 1.56
C THR A 34 13.58 11.53 0.86
N VAL A 35 13.73 12.11 -0.32
CA VAL A 35 12.62 12.55 -1.17
C VAL A 35 12.72 11.83 -2.51
N ASN A 36 11.61 11.29 -2.97
CA ASN A 36 11.48 10.78 -4.32
C ASN A 36 10.81 11.85 -5.16
N LEU A 37 11.43 12.18 -6.27
CA LEU A 37 10.87 13.10 -7.27
C LEU A 37 10.60 12.35 -8.55
N THR A 38 9.41 12.57 -9.09
CA THR A 38 9.05 12.13 -10.44
C THR A 38 8.96 13.37 -11.32
N ILE A 39 9.74 13.39 -12.39
CA ILE A 39 9.73 14.44 -13.39
C ILE A 39 9.05 13.86 -14.63
N SER A 40 7.81 14.25 -14.86
CA SER A 40 7.02 13.79 -16.01
C SER A 40 7.22 14.72 -17.19
N MET A 41 7.60 14.11 -18.32
CA MET A 41 7.89 14.84 -19.55
C MET A 41 6.61 15.08 -20.36
N PRO A 42 6.53 16.18 -21.14
CA PRO A 42 5.40 16.44 -22.01
C PRO A 42 5.30 15.38 -23.13
N GLU A 43 4.06 15.08 -23.54
CA GLU A 43 3.80 14.13 -24.62
C GLU A 43 4.46 14.56 -25.93
N GLY A 44 5.15 13.63 -26.60
CA GLY A 44 5.78 13.85 -27.89
C GLY A 44 7.15 14.55 -27.84
N CYS A 45 7.77 14.69 -26.65
CA CYS A 45 9.14 15.20 -26.57
C CYS A 45 10.13 14.14 -27.10
N THR A 46 11.20 14.62 -27.77
CA THR A 46 12.29 13.74 -28.19
C THR A 46 13.20 13.41 -27.00
N ARG A 47 13.93 12.28 -27.07
CA ARG A 47 14.88 11.88 -26.03
C ARG A 47 15.88 12.99 -25.67
N GLU A 48 16.38 13.71 -26.69
CA GLU A 48 17.36 14.79 -26.49
C GLU A 48 16.73 15.97 -25.71
N GLN A 49 15.48 16.31 -26.02
CA GLN A 49 14.74 17.34 -25.29
C GLN A 49 14.43 16.90 -23.86
N ALA A 50 14.02 15.64 -23.66
CA ALA A 50 13.76 15.10 -22.34
C ALA A 50 15.03 15.10 -21.46
N VAL A 51 16.19 14.71 -22.01
CA VAL A 51 17.47 14.77 -21.28
C VAL A 51 17.83 16.22 -20.93
N ALA A 52 17.66 17.17 -21.84
CA ALA A 52 17.97 18.58 -21.59
C ALA A 52 17.06 19.17 -20.49
N LEU A 53 15.75 18.88 -20.52
CA LEU A 53 14.79 19.29 -19.50
C LEU A 53 15.10 18.65 -18.14
N ALA A 54 15.43 17.34 -18.15
CA ALA A 54 15.82 16.63 -16.94
C ALA A 54 17.08 17.23 -16.29
N ASP A 55 18.11 17.50 -17.09
CA ASP A 55 19.34 18.11 -16.60
C ASP A 55 19.10 19.49 -16.00
N GLU A 56 18.26 20.30 -16.63
CA GLU A 56 17.89 21.61 -16.09
C GLU A 56 17.10 21.48 -14.78
N ALA A 57 16.13 20.57 -14.72
CA ALA A 57 15.36 20.31 -13.49
C ALA A 57 16.29 19.82 -12.35
N LEU A 58 17.15 18.85 -12.63
CA LEU A 58 18.09 18.31 -11.65
C LEU A 58 19.09 19.36 -11.14
N GLN A 59 19.55 20.28 -12.01
CA GLN A 59 20.40 21.39 -11.59
C GLN A 59 19.69 22.35 -10.66
N ARG A 60 18.42 22.67 -10.92
CA ARG A 60 17.61 23.51 -10.03
C ARG A 60 17.34 22.83 -8.69
N ILE A 61 17.05 21.54 -8.71
CA ILE A 61 16.85 20.71 -7.51
C ILE A 61 18.13 20.63 -6.68
N ALA A 62 19.28 20.41 -7.31
CA ALA A 62 20.57 20.37 -6.62
C ALA A 62 21.00 21.74 -6.04
N ALA A 63 20.42 22.83 -6.51
CA ALA A 63 20.64 24.19 -5.99
C ALA A 63 19.76 24.53 -4.76
N VAL A 64 18.79 23.67 -4.40
CA VAL A 64 17.94 23.86 -3.21
C VAL A 64 18.78 23.61 -1.96
N ASP A 65 18.57 24.41 -0.94
CA ASP A 65 19.27 24.28 0.34
C ASP A 65 19.04 22.91 0.98
N ASN A 66 20.08 22.36 1.59
CA ASN A 66 20.08 21.06 2.28
C ASN A 66 19.97 19.81 1.39
N VAL A 67 20.28 19.87 0.11
CA VAL A 67 20.42 18.69 -0.75
C VAL A 67 21.84 18.13 -0.59
N GLU A 68 21.96 16.85 -0.20
CA GLU A 68 23.25 16.19 -0.02
C GLU A 68 23.65 15.37 -1.28
N THR A 69 22.75 14.55 -1.75
CA THR A 69 22.98 13.75 -2.97
C THR A 69 21.70 13.67 -3.80
N VAL A 70 21.89 13.69 -5.13
CA VAL A 70 20.83 13.50 -6.11
C VAL A 70 21.22 12.33 -7.02
N GLY A 71 20.42 11.29 -7.03
CA GLY A 71 20.52 10.17 -7.97
C GLY A 71 19.30 10.17 -8.86
N ALA A 72 19.47 10.20 -10.17
CA ALA A 72 18.34 10.18 -11.10
C ALA A 72 18.44 9.02 -12.09
N MET A 73 17.29 8.46 -12.44
CA MET A 73 17.12 7.41 -13.44
C MET A 73 16.04 7.83 -14.43
N MET A 74 16.35 7.75 -15.73
CA MET A 74 15.37 7.96 -16.79
C MET A 74 14.80 6.62 -17.23
N SER A 75 13.47 6.51 -17.26
CA SER A 75 12.80 5.34 -17.84
C SER A 75 12.90 5.41 -19.36
N SER A 76 13.19 4.27 -20.00
CA SER A 76 13.07 4.15 -21.45
C SER A 76 11.98 3.15 -21.78
N ALA A 77 11.00 3.55 -22.59
CA ALA A 77 9.87 2.71 -22.98
C ALA A 77 10.23 1.47 -23.82
N SER A 78 11.50 1.30 -24.21
CA SER A 78 11.92 0.19 -25.06
C SER A 78 12.42 -1.06 -24.31
N GLY A 79 11.79 -1.40 -23.20
CA GLY A 79 12.18 -2.55 -22.39
C GLY A 79 11.05 -3.53 -22.07
N ALA A 80 10.30 -3.99 -23.07
CA ALA A 80 9.30 -5.07 -22.88
C ALA A 80 9.91 -6.45 -22.51
N GLY A 81 11.03 -6.49 -21.80
CA GLY A 81 11.74 -7.73 -21.50
C GLY A 81 12.32 -7.90 -20.10
N SER A 82 12.46 -6.86 -19.30
CA SER A 82 12.94 -7.00 -17.92
C SER A 82 11.87 -6.55 -16.93
N MET A 83 11.16 -7.48 -16.34
CA MET A 83 10.38 -7.24 -15.11
C MET A 83 11.36 -7.00 -13.96
N ASP A 84 12.01 -5.85 -13.94
CA ASP A 84 12.75 -5.38 -12.79
C ASP A 84 11.79 -4.64 -11.86
N MET A 85 11.99 -4.79 -10.56
CA MET A 85 11.18 -4.15 -9.52
C MET A 85 11.12 -2.61 -9.68
N THR A 86 12.16 -2.03 -10.31
CA THR A 86 12.26 -0.61 -10.63
C THR A 86 11.29 -0.20 -11.73
N SER A 87 11.13 -1.02 -12.78
CA SER A 87 10.17 -0.76 -13.87
C SER A 87 8.71 -0.93 -13.40
N MET A 88 8.48 -1.75 -12.37
CA MET A 88 7.17 -1.91 -11.74
C MET A 88 6.80 -0.70 -10.87
N MET A 89 7.78 -0.01 -10.28
CA MET A 89 7.56 1.24 -9.52
C MET A 89 7.36 2.46 -10.43
N THR A 90 7.81 2.41 -11.69
CA THR A 90 7.65 3.48 -12.68
C THR A 90 6.54 3.18 -13.71
N ALA A 91 5.77 2.13 -13.53
CA ALA A 91 4.72 1.65 -14.45
C ALA A 91 3.47 2.55 -14.53
N GLY A 92 3.65 3.83 -14.65
CA GLY A 92 2.61 4.85 -14.85
C GLY A 92 3.15 6.11 -15.52
N GLY A 93 4.45 6.12 -15.83
CA GLY A 93 5.15 7.27 -16.39
C GLY A 93 5.11 7.32 -17.92
N GLY A 94 5.28 8.53 -18.46
CA GLY A 94 5.48 8.77 -19.87
C GLY A 94 6.78 8.15 -20.41
N GLU A 95 6.97 8.22 -21.72
CA GLU A 95 8.07 7.53 -22.42
C GLU A 95 9.49 7.89 -21.93
N TYR A 96 9.68 9.06 -21.34
CA TYR A 96 10.99 9.56 -20.87
C TYR A 96 10.95 10.13 -19.47
N ASP A 97 10.05 9.68 -18.61
CA ASP A 97 9.96 10.17 -17.23
C ASP A 97 11.23 9.87 -16.43
N VAL A 98 11.60 10.81 -15.57
CA VAL A 98 12.78 10.69 -14.73
C VAL A 98 12.36 10.54 -13.27
N THR A 99 12.84 9.51 -12.63
CA THR A 99 12.72 9.34 -11.18
C THR A 99 14.03 9.73 -10.52
N ALA A 100 13.98 10.71 -9.61
CA ALA A 100 15.12 11.15 -8.84
C ALA A 100 14.97 10.80 -7.36
N TYR A 101 16.02 10.26 -6.77
CA TYR A 101 16.15 9.95 -5.36
C TYR A 101 17.08 10.98 -4.72
N ILE A 102 16.57 11.73 -3.76
CA ILE A 102 17.30 12.83 -3.13
C ILE A 102 17.50 12.51 -1.66
N THR A 103 18.73 12.63 -1.20
CA THR A 103 19.08 12.47 0.21
C THR A 103 19.34 13.84 0.82
N LEU A 104 18.78 14.08 1.99
CA LEU A 104 18.92 15.28 2.78
C LEU A 104 19.78 14.99 4.02
N PRO A 105 20.42 15.99 4.65
CA PRO A 105 21.13 15.84 5.91
C PRO A 105 20.21 15.33 7.03
N GLU A 106 20.79 14.68 8.02
CA GLU A 106 20.06 14.20 9.19
C GLU A 106 19.31 15.36 9.89
N GLY A 107 17.98 15.20 10.04
CA GLY A 107 17.13 16.19 10.70
C GLY A 107 16.48 17.22 9.76
N ALA A 108 16.74 17.16 8.46
CA ALA A 108 15.99 17.95 7.49
C ALA A 108 14.63 17.27 7.16
N SER A 109 13.60 18.08 6.98
CA SER A 109 12.26 17.62 6.61
C SER A 109 12.20 17.34 5.11
N GLY A 110 11.90 16.07 4.74
CA GLY A 110 11.71 15.66 3.35
C GLY A 110 10.48 16.31 2.72
N ALA A 111 9.40 16.45 3.46
CA ALA A 111 8.17 17.08 2.99
C ALA A 111 8.36 18.57 2.65
N GLU A 112 9.11 19.28 3.48
CA GLU A 112 9.39 20.71 3.29
C GLU A 112 10.37 20.93 2.13
N ALA A 113 11.40 20.11 2.03
CA ALA A 113 12.35 20.10 0.93
C ALA A 113 11.67 19.74 -0.41
N GLY A 114 10.78 18.76 -0.42
CA GLY A 114 10.00 18.39 -1.61
C GLY A 114 9.21 19.57 -2.17
N LYS A 115 8.48 20.30 -1.33
CA LYS A 115 7.74 21.52 -1.74
C LYS A 115 8.66 22.62 -2.29
N GLN A 116 9.85 22.79 -1.71
CA GLN A 116 10.83 23.75 -2.22
C GLN A 116 11.37 23.33 -3.59
N MET A 117 11.59 22.04 -3.82
CA MET A 117 12.04 21.50 -5.10
C MET A 117 10.96 21.66 -6.19
N GLU A 118 9.70 21.36 -5.87
CA GLU A 118 8.57 21.61 -6.78
C GLU A 118 8.45 23.08 -7.14
N ALA A 119 8.56 23.97 -6.15
CA ALA A 119 8.52 25.41 -6.36
C ALA A 119 9.72 25.91 -7.21
N ALA A 120 10.91 25.32 -7.04
CA ALA A 120 12.10 25.68 -7.83
C ALA A 120 11.97 25.27 -9.31
N CYS A 121 11.22 24.22 -9.58
CA CYS A 121 10.94 23.73 -10.93
C CYS A 121 9.65 24.34 -11.54
N ALA A 122 8.90 25.14 -10.79
CA ALA A 122 7.69 25.77 -11.28
C ALA A 122 7.97 26.66 -12.51
N GLY A 123 7.22 26.46 -13.58
CA GLY A 123 7.37 27.20 -14.85
C GLY A 123 8.30 26.53 -15.88
N MET A 124 8.75 25.33 -15.64
CA MET A 124 9.37 24.47 -16.67
C MET A 124 8.27 23.73 -17.47
N ASP A 125 8.61 23.32 -18.70
CA ASP A 125 7.71 22.51 -19.54
C ASP A 125 7.68 21.04 -19.11
N CYS A 126 7.83 20.75 -17.81
CA CYS A 126 7.72 19.41 -17.20
C CYS A 126 6.98 19.53 -15.88
N THR A 127 6.33 18.43 -15.48
CA THR A 127 5.66 18.36 -14.18
C THR A 127 6.59 17.65 -13.19
N VAL A 128 6.93 18.32 -12.10
CA VAL A 128 7.75 17.75 -11.03
C VAL A 128 6.86 17.48 -9.83
N THR A 129 6.79 16.23 -9.40
CA THR A 129 6.00 15.82 -8.22
C THR A 129 6.95 15.24 -7.19
N ALA A 130 6.94 15.80 -5.98
CA ALA A 130 7.71 15.31 -4.86
C ALA A 130 6.83 14.40 -3.98
N SER A 131 7.36 13.26 -3.61
CA SER A 131 6.72 12.35 -2.66
C SER A 131 7.74 11.87 -1.63
N GLY A 132 7.30 11.72 -0.39
CA GLY A 132 8.12 11.04 0.61
C GLY A 132 8.40 9.59 0.18
N ALA A 133 9.60 9.09 0.41
CA ALA A 133 9.94 7.72 0.03
C ALA A 133 8.97 6.69 0.67
N MET A 134 8.49 6.95 1.88
CA MET A 134 7.51 6.11 2.56
C MET A 134 6.12 6.26 1.96
N ASP A 135 5.72 7.48 1.58
CA ASP A 135 4.40 7.75 0.98
C ASP A 135 4.26 7.05 -0.37
N THR A 136 5.31 7.07 -1.19
CA THR A 136 5.36 6.32 -2.46
C THR A 136 5.21 4.82 -2.23
N TYR A 137 5.93 4.26 -1.25
CA TYR A 137 5.85 2.84 -0.92
C TYR A 137 4.46 2.47 -0.38
N MET A 138 3.88 3.31 0.46
CA MET A 138 2.55 3.10 1.02
C MET A 138 1.44 3.25 -0.02
N SER A 139 1.53 4.24 -0.89
CA SER A 139 0.55 4.40 -1.97
C SER A 139 0.52 3.20 -2.92
N TYR A 140 1.67 2.54 -3.11
CA TYR A 140 1.75 1.30 -3.85
C TYR A 140 1.07 0.11 -3.13
N LEU A 141 1.21 0.02 -1.79
CA LEU A 141 0.64 -1.09 -1.00
C LEU A 141 -0.85 -0.94 -0.71
N THR A 142 -1.31 0.28 -0.46
CA THR A 142 -2.67 0.54 0.03
C THR A 142 -3.51 1.37 -0.94
N GLY A 143 -2.92 1.86 -2.04
CA GLY A 143 -3.48 2.90 -2.89
C GLY A 143 -3.24 4.29 -2.29
N SER A 144 -3.13 5.32 -3.12
CA SER A 144 -2.98 6.70 -2.66
C SER A 144 -4.33 7.28 -2.25
N GLY A 145 -4.40 7.86 -1.06
CA GLY A 145 -5.53 8.67 -0.62
C GLY A 145 -6.89 7.95 -0.65
N ILE A 146 -7.84 8.55 -1.34
CA ILE A 146 -9.20 8.03 -1.51
C ILE A 146 -9.31 7.33 -2.84
N THR A 147 -9.67 6.06 -2.82
CA THR A 147 -9.87 5.26 -4.02
C THR A 147 -11.31 4.75 -4.07
N LEU A 148 -11.99 4.98 -5.20
CA LEU A 148 -13.35 4.59 -5.45
C LEU A 148 -13.42 3.75 -6.72
N ASN A 149 -13.76 2.48 -6.61
CA ASN A 149 -13.94 1.61 -7.76
C ASN A 149 -15.40 1.62 -8.23
N VAL A 150 -15.58 1.96 -9.49
CA VAL A 150 -16.87 2.02 -10.18
C VAL A 150 -17.03 0.75 -11.00
N TYR A 151 -17.92 -0.13 -10.57
CA TYR A 151 -18.17 -1.43 -11.20
C TYR A 151 -19.37 -1.37 -12.13
N GLY A 152 -19.29 -2.03 -13.29
CA GLY A 152 -20.41 -2.14 -14.22
C GLY A 152 -20.09 -3.09 -15.38
N ASP A 153 -21.11 -3.41 -16.15
CA ASP A 153 -20.99 -4.24 -17.36
C ASP A 153 -20.85 -3.38 -18.62
N ASP A 154 -21.45 -2.19 -18.62
CA ASP A 154 -21.41 -1.23 -19.71
C ASP A 154 -20.33 -0.18 -19.47
N MET A 155 -19.35 -0.13 -20.38
CA MET A 155 -18.19 0.74 -20.25
C MET A 155 -18.56 2.23 -20.37
N GLU A 156 -19.51 2.58 -21.24
CA GLU A 156 -19.90 3.97 -21.47
C GLU A 156 -20.62 4.55 -20.23
N GLN A 157 -21.50 3.74 -19.62
CA GLN A 157 -22.16 4.12 -18.38
C GLN A 157 -21.17 4.23 -17.20
N MET A 158 -20.17 3.35 -17.15
CA MET A 158 -19.11 3.41 -16.14
C MET A 158 -18.25 4.67 -16.28
N GLN A 159 -17.86 5.03 -17.52
CA GLN A 159 -17.08 6.24 -17.78
C GLN A 159 -17.86 7.52 -17.40
N SER A 160 -19.16 7.58 -17.76
CA SER A 160 -20.02 8.69 -17.37
C SER A 160 -20.14 8.79 -15.85
N ALA A 161 -20.37 7.67 -15.17
CA ALA A 161 -20.44 7.63 -13.70
C ALA A 161 -19.10 8.00 -13.04
N ALA A 162 -17.97 7.55 -13.59
CA ALA A 162 -16.64 7.90 -13.07
C ALA A 162 -16.39 9.40 -13.13
N ARG A 163 -16.72 10.07 -14.24
CA ARG A 163 -16.59 11.54 -14.37
C ARG A 163 -17.48 12.29 -13.38
N ASP A 164 -18.75 11.85 -13.23
CA ASP A 164 -19.69 12.48 -12.29
C ASP A 164 -19.23 12.32 -10.84
N LEU A 165 -18.67 11.13 -10.50
CA LEU A 165 -18.14 10.85 -9.16
C LEU A 165 -16.86 11.61 -8.89
N ALA A 166 -15.95 11.73 -9.87
CA ALA A 166 -14.75 12.54 -9.78
C ALA A 166 -15.08 14.02 -9.56
N ALA A 167 -16.04 14.57 -10.32
CA ALA A 167 -16.51 15.94 -10.14
C ALA A 167 -17.09 16.19 -8.73
N LYS A 168 -17.83 15.23 -8.16
CA LYS A 168 -18.33 15.30 -6.79
C LYS A 168 -17.23 15.17 -5.76
N LEU A 169 -16.28 14.26 -5.98
CA LEU A 169 -15.13 14.07 -5.10
C LEU A 169 -14.28 15.35 -5.02
N ALA A 170 -14.10 16.07 -6.11
CA ALA A 170 -13.41 17.35 -6.15
C ALA A 170 -14.09 18.46 -5.31
N THR A 171 -15.36 18.29 -4.93
CA THR A 171 -16.07 19.25 -4.05
C THR A 171 -15.82 19.00 -2.57
N VAL A 172 -15.22 17.86 -2.21
CA VAL A 172 -14.98 17.50 -0.80
C VAL A 172 -13.78 18.28 -0.26
N PRO A 173 -13.90 18.98 0.88
CA PRO A 173 -12.77 19.69 1.47
C PRO A 173 -11.64 18.74 1.86
N GLY A 174 -10.43 19.01 1.40
CA GLY A 174 -9.24 18.21 1.70
C GLY A 174 -8.94 17.13 0.64
N THR A 175 -9.60 17.17 -0.53
CA THR A 175 -9.20 16.37 -1.70
C THR A 175 -8.39 17.22 -2.66
N GLU A 176 -7.30 16.66 -3.18
CA GLU A 176 -6.44 17.22 -4.22
C GLU A 176 -6.20 16.16 -5.31
N ASN A 177 -5.75 16.58 -6.49
CA ASN A 177 -5.38 15.69 -7.60
C ASN A 177 -6.45 14.63 -7.93
N VAL A 178 -7.71 15.05 -8.08
CA VAL A 178 -8.81 14.11 -8.37
C VAL A 178 -8.69 13.61 -9.79
N SER A 179 -8.54 12.29 -9.95
CA SER A 179 -8.49 11.58 -11.22
C SER A 179 -9.77 10.76 -11.44
N ASP A 180 -10.32 10.80 -12.64
CA ASP A 180 -11.47 9.98 -13.04
C ASP A 180 -11.05 8.58 -13.56
N GLY A 181 -9.74 8.30 -13.61
CA GLY A 181 -9.17 7.05 -14.12
C GLY A 181 -9.28 6.88 -15.63
N LEU A 182 -9.66 7.93 -16.35
CA LEU A 182 -9.78 7.96 -17.81
C LEU A 182 -8.63 8.73 -18.49
N GLU A 183 -7.73 9.31 -17.73
CA GLU A 183 -6.60 10.12 -18.22
C GLU A 183 -5.65 9.32 -19.11
N GLN A 184 -5.56 8.01 -18.89
CA GLN A 184 -4.78 7.10 -19.74
C GLN A 184 -5.55 6.59 -20.96
N ALA A 185 -6.73 7.15 -21.22
CA ALA A 185 -7.49 6.84 -22.42
C ALA A 185 -6.82 7.49 -23.63
N ALA A 186 -6.05 6.70 -24.35
CA ALA A 186 -5.38 7.15 -25.56
C ALA A 186 -6.32 7.10 -26.76
N ALA A 187 -6.12 8.01 -27.71
CA ALA A 187 -6.74 7.90 -29.01
C ALA A 187 -6.25 6.60 -29.68
N ALA A 188 -7.17 5.67 -29.87
CA ALA A 188 -6.89 4.38 -30.49
C ALA A 188 -7.52 4.32 -31.88
N LEU A 189 -6.84 3.62 -32.79
CA LEU A 189 -7.36 3.32 -34.10
C LEU A 189 -7.96 1.90 -34.11
N HIS A 190 -9.27 1.80 -34.29
CA HIS A 190 -9.95 0.54 -34.44
C HIS A 190 -9.98 0.13 -35.90
N LEU A 191 -9.28 -0.94 -36.23
CA LEU A 191 -9.28 -1.50 -37.57
C LEU A 191 -10.36 -2.59 -37.69
N SER A 192 -11.43 -2.30 -38.42
CA SER A 192 -12.50 -3.27 -38.71
C SER A 192 -12.28 -3.89 -40.08
N VAL A 193 -11.96 -5.19 -40.09
CA VAL A 193 -11.71 -5.94 -41.33
C VAL A 193 -13.02 -6.59 -41.82
N ASP A 194 -13.44 -6.30 -43.07
CA ASP A 194 -14.54 -7.02 -43.71
C ASP A 194 -14.10 -8.43 -44.05
N ARG A 195 -14.67 -9.40 -43.35
CA ARG A 195 -14.34 -10.80 -43.47
C ARG A 195 -14.67 -11.35 -44.87
N ASN A 196 -15.76 -10.90 -45.50
CA ASN A 196 -16.16 -11.38 -46.80
C ASN A 196 -15.25 -10.84 -47.90
N ALA A 197 -14.96 -9.52 -47.86
CA ALA A 197 -14.04 -8.89 -48.79
C ALA A 197 -12.63 -9.48 -48.69
N ALA A 198 -12.13 -9.76 -47.49
CA ALA A 198 -10.83 -10.39 -47.26
C ALA A 198 -10.82 -11.83 -47.86
N MET A 199 -11.86 -12.62 -47.64
CA MET A 199 -11.98 -13.99 -48.16
C MET A 199 -12.09 -14.03 -49.69
N GLU A 200 -12.76 -13.09 -50.32
CA GLU A 200 -12.81 -12.96 -51.80
C GLU A 200 -11.42 -12.71 -52.41
N LYS A 201 -10.56 -12.04 -51.67
CA LYS A 201 -9.17 -11.78 -52.06
C LYS A 201 -8.17 -12.87 -51.61
N GLY A 202 -8.69 -13.97 -51.04
CA GLY A 202 -7.87 -15.10 -50.57
C GLY A 202 -7.12 -14.87 -49.28
N LEU A 203 -7.51 -13.85 -48.48
CA LEU A 203 -6.91 -13.49 -47.18
C LEU A 203 -7.87 -13.91 -46.04
N THR A 204 -7.29 -14.38 -44.97
CA THR A 204 -7.98 -14.56 -43.69
C THR A 204 -7.79 -13.34 -42.79
N VAL A 205 -8.72 -13.06 -41.90
CA VAL A 205 -8.61 -11.95 -40.92
C VAL A 205 -7.35 -12.09 -40.08
N ALA A 206 -6.92 -13.31 -39.73
CA ALA A 206 -5.69 -13.56 -38.99
C ALA A 206 -4.44 -13.15 -39.78
N GLN A 207 -4.42 -13.42 -41.10
CA GLN A 207 -3.32 -13.01 -41.97
C GLN A 207 -3.22 -11.48 -42.10
N VAL A 208 -4.38 -10.81 -42.25
CA VAL A 208 -4.43 -9.34 -42.25
C VAL A 208 -3.91 -8.77 -40.93
N TYR A 209 -4.37 -9.33 -39.81
CA TYR A 209 -3.88 -8.91 -38.48
C TYR A 209 -2.36 -9.07 -38.36
N MET A 210 -1.81 -10.22 -38.76
CA MET A 210 -0.39 -10.49 -38.69
C MET A 210 0.43 -9.54 -39.59
N ALA A 211 -0.05 -9.24 -40.78
CA ALA A 211 0.60 -8.30 -41.69
C ALA A 211 0.62 -6.88 -41.10
N VAL A 212 -0.50 -6.43 -40.54
CA VAL A 212 -0.59 -5.13 -39.87
C VAL A 212 0.29 -5.09 -38.63
N ALA A 213 0.25 -6.10 -37.77
CA ALA A 213 1.09 -6.19 -36.57
C ALA A 213 2.58 -6.17 -36.93
N SER A 214 2.98 -6.89 -37.98
CA SER A 214 4.36 -6.89 -38.48
C SER A 214 4.79 -5.53 -39.03
N ALA A 215 3.89 -4.80 -39.70
CA ALA A 215 4.17 -3.48 -40.24
C ALA A 215 4.22 -2.38 -39.16
N LEU A 216 3.49 -2.56 -38.07
CA LEU A 216 3.51 -1.64 -36.92
C LEU A 216 4.64 -1.92 -35.93
N THR A 217 5.23 -3.12 -35.96
CA THR A 217 6.35 -3.45 -35.09
C THR A 217 7.62 -2.87 -35.66
N ASP A 218 8.17 -1.84 -35.02
CA ASP A 218 9.52 -1.34 -35.36
C ASP A 218 10.53 -2.45 -35.10
N THR A 219 11.23 -2.84 -36.15
CA THR A 219 12.29 -3.85 -36.05
C THR A 219 13.58 -3.18 -35.59
N ASP A 220 13.61 -2.72 -34.37
CA ASP A 220 14.86 -2.33 -33.74
C ASP A 220 15.65 -3.60 -33.44
N SER A 221 16.69 -3.86 -34.22
CA SER A 221 17.59 -4.96 -33.92
C SER A 221 18.74 -4.46 -33.07
N SER A 222 18.86 -4.98 -31.85
CA SER A 222 20.02 -4.73 -31.00
C SER A 222 21.09 -5.80 -31.21
N LEU A 223 22.31 -5.36 -31.51
CA LEU A 223 23.49 -6.21 -31.59
C LEU A 223 24.43 -5.83 -30.45
N SER A 224 24.88 -6.79 -29.66
CA SER A 224 25.94 -6.55 -28.68
C SER A 224 27.30 -6.76 -29.31
N LEU A 225 28.16 -5.73 -29.26
CA LEU A 225 29.56 -5.79 -29.70
C LEU A 225 30.46 -5.67 -28.48
N THR A 226 31.35 -6.63 -28.30
CA THR A 226 32.38 -6.54 -27.26
C THR A 226 33.56 -5.75 -27.78
N LEU A 227 33.73 -4.51 -27.33
CA LEU A 227 34.83 -3.63 -27.63
C LEU A 227 35.70 -3.42 -26.38
N ASP A 228 36.97 -3.77 -26.46
CA ASP A 228 37.95 -3.62 -25.35
C ASP A 228 37.48 -4.25 -24.00
N GLY A 229 36.72 -5.36 -24.07
CA GLY A 229 36.22 -6.06 -22.89
C GLY A 229 34.95 -5.45 -22.27
N LEU A 230 34.36 -4.45 -22.93
CA LEU A 230 33.08 -3.87 -22.60
C LEU A 230 32.05 -4.30 -23.65
N ASP A 231 30.89 -4.80 -23.18
CA ASP A 231 29.77 -5.11 -24.06
C ASP A 231 28.99 -3.83 -24.36
N VAL A 232 29.06 -3.39 -25.61
CA VAL A 232 28.34 -2.21 -26.12
C VAL A 232 27.14 -2.69 -26.92
N SER A 233 25.97 -2.28 -26.57
CA SER A 233 24.75 -2.53 -27.34
C SER A 233 24.63 -1.52 -28.49
N VAL A 234 24.57 -2.04 -29.71
CA VAL A 234 24.31 -1.23 -30.91
C VAL A 234 22.86 -1.42 -31.30
N SER A 235 22.07 -0.35 -31.27
CA SER A 235 20.68 -0.31 -31.74
C SER A 235 20.65 0.22 -33.17
N ILE A 236 20.06 -0.55 -34.08
CA ILE A 236 19.82 -0.13 -35.46
C ILE A 236 18.36 0.32 -35.53
N GLN A 237 18.15 1.60 -35.72
CA GLN A 237 16.82 2.18 -35.85
C GLN A 237 16.47 2.40 -37.32
N SER A 238 15.21 2.15 -37.66
CA SER A 238 14.69 2.50 -38.98
C SER A 238 14.58 4.03 -39.12
N PRO A 239 14.87 4.61 -40.32
CA PRO A 239 14.74 6.05 -40.52
C PRO A 239 13.28 6.49 -40.29
N GLU A 240 13.08 7.70 -39.75
CA GLU A 240 11.74 8.26 -39.43
C GLU A 240 10.77 8.27 -40.61
N GLU A 241 11.30 8.41 -41.85
CA GLU A 241 10.49 8.35 -43.07
C GLU A 241 9.88 6.96 -43.33
N SER A 242 10.41 5.93 -42.70
CA SER A 242 9.96 4.53 -42.77
C SER A 242 8.85 4.21 -41.75
N ARG A 243 8.63 5.08 -40.77
CA ARG A 243 7.60 4.87 -39.76
C ARG A 243 6.20 4.81 -40.39
N MET A 244 5.39 3.85 -39.92
CA MET A 244 4.01 3.68 -40.37
C MET A 244 3.16 4.83 -39.84
N THR A 245 2.60 5.63 -40.74
CA THR A 245 1.61 6.68 -40.41
C THR A 245 0.20 6.17 -40.69
N ARG A 246 -0.81 6.82 -40.15
CA ARG A 246 -2.23 6.48 -40.36
C ARG A 246 -2.60 6.38 -41.84
N GLU A 247 -2.12 7.29 -42.67
CA GLU A 247 -2.38 7.30 -44.12
C GLU A 247 -1.69 6.11 -44.81
N LYS A 248 -0.42 5.85 -44.47
CA LYS A 248 0.34 4.73 -45.01
C LYS A 248 -0.22 3.36 -44.58
N LEU A 249 -0.91 3.30 -43.41
CA LEU A 249 -1.51 2.06 -42.94
C LEU A 249 -2.61 1.55 -43.88
N LEU A 250 -3.46 2.42 -44.39
CA LEU A 250 -4.51 2.04 -45.35
C LEU A 250 -3.95 1.68 -46.72
N ASP A 251 -2.79 2.22 -47.09
CA ASP A 251 -2.08 1.91 -48.34
C ASP A 251 -1.17 0.68 -48.21
N LEU A 252 -1.14 0.02 -47.04
CA LEU A 252 -0.39 -1.22 -46.83
C LEU A 252 -0.81 -2.29 -47.78
N GLU A 253 0.12 -2.77 -48.63
CA GLU A 253 -0.08 -3.88 -49.53
C GLU A 253 0.18 -5.22 -48.85
N ILE A 254 -0.83 -6.07 -48.83
CA ILE A 254 -0.76 -7.40 -48.21
C ILE A 254 -0.72 -8.43 -49.34
N ASP A 255 0.37 -9.21 -49.36
CA ASP A 255 0.57 -10.29 -50.30
C ASP A 255 0.06 -11.60 -49.68
N PRO A 256 -0.96 -12.27 -50.31
CA PRO A 256 -1.53 -13.51 -49.76
C PRO A 256 -0.52 -14.65 -49.63
N SER A 257 0.54 -14.65 -50.45
CA SER A 257 1.56 -15.69 -50.42
C SER A 257 2.51 -15.55 -49.25
N SER A 258 2.94 -14.32 -48.94
CA SER A 258 3.81 -14.03 -47.80
C SER A 258 3.08 -14.21 -46.48
N ALA A 259 1.82 -13.83 -46.39
CA ALA A 259 0.96 -13.99 -45.22
C ALA A 259 0.69 -15.49 -44.88
N SER A 260 0.64 -16.35 -45.89
CA SER A 260 0.50 -17.81 -45.69
C SER A 260 1.78 -18.46 -45.16
N ALA A 261 2.96 -18.00 -45.61
CA ALA A 261 4.27 -18.48 -45.15
C ALA A 261 4.49 -18.11 -43.65
N MET A 262 4.12 -16.90 -43.26
CA MET A 262 4.28 -16.40 -41.90
C MET A 262 3.33 -17.11 -40.91
N SER A 263 2.11 -17.41 -41.32
CA SER A 263 1.13 -18.19 -40.53
C SER A 263 1.59 -19.64 -40.31
N SER A 264 2.24 -20.26 -41.31
CA SER A 264 2.79 -21.62 -41.16
C SER A 264 4.01 -21.69 -40.24
N MET A 265 4.83 -20.63 -40.19
CA MET A 265 5.99 -20.53 -39.30
C MET A 265 5.57 -20.39 -37.83
N MET A 266 4.53 -19.64 -37.56
CA MET A 266 4.02 -19.42 -36.19
C MET A 266 3.24 -20.61 -35.64
N SER A 267 2.53 -21.36 -36.49
CA SER A 267 1.88 -22.61 -36.09
C SER A 267 2.89 -23.72 -35.76
N SER A 268 4.07 -23.72 -36.38
CA SER A 268 5.15 -24.65 -36.04
C SER A 268 5.88 -24.28 -34.74
N ALA A 269 5.94 -23.00 -34.37
CA ALA A 269 6.53 -22.54 -33.12
C ALA A 269 5.65 -22.85 -31.90
N SER A 270 4.33 -22.85 -32.04
CA SER A 270 3.40 -23.13 -30.94
C SER A 270 3.25 -24.62 -30.58
N SER A 271 3.65 -25.53 -31.49
CA SER A 271 3.61 -26.97 -31.25
C SER A 271 4.86 -27.57 -30.61
N GLY A 272 5.87 -26.76 -30.28
CA GLY A 272 7.19 -27.16 -29.80
C GLY A 272 7.49 -26.98 -28.31
N SER A 273 6.51 -26.75 -27.43
CA SER A 273 6.79 -26.63 -26.00
C SER A 273 6.66 -27.97 -25.26
N SER A 274 7.64 -28.88 -25.45
CA SER A 274 8.01 -29.86 -24.43
C SER A 274 9.47 -29.61 -24.03
N MET A 275 9.66 -29.28 -22.75
CA MET A 275 10.94 -29.11 -22.09
C MET A 275 11.86 -30.31 -22.32
N GLY A 276 13.01 -30.10 -22.93
CA GLY A 276 14.06 -31.08 -23.09
C GLY A 276 15.35 -30.45 -23.54
N SER A 277 16.25 -30.25 -22.58
CA SER A 277 17.72 -30.23 -22.72
C SER A 277 18.31 -29.62 -23.98
N MET A 278 18.73 -28.36 -23.90
CA MET A 278 19.69 -27.74 -24.86
C MET A 278 21.12 -28.16 -24.52
N SER A 279 21.63 -29.17 -25.20
CA SER A 279 23.07 -29.31 -25.42
C SER A 279 23.29 -29.91 -26.80
N SER A 280 24.18 -29.25 -27.55
CA SER A 280 24.74 -29.62 -28.86
C SER A 280 23.86 -29.40 -30.10
N MET A 281 23.98 -28.21 -30.70
CA MET A 281 23.78 -28.03 -32.14
C MET A 281 24.98 -27.37 -32.79
N SER A 282 26.02 -28.17 -32.90
CA SER A 282 27.11 -27.96 -33.85
C SER A 282 26.90 -28.99 -34.96
N GLY A 283 26.51 -28.54 -36.15
CA GLY A 283 26.51 -29.38 -37.33
C GLY A 283 25.14 -29.56 -38.00
N MET A 284 24.75 -28.58 -38.83
CA MET A 284 23.85 -28.84 -39.95
C MET A 284 24.08 -27.83 -41.09
N SER A 285 25.25 -27.95 -41.72
CA SER A 285 25.43 -27.59 -43.12
C SER A 285 24.88 -28.74 -43.96
N GLY A 286 23.82 -28.49 -44.70
CA GLY A 286 23.41 -29.39 -45.78
C GLY A 286 21.99 -29.94 -45.63
N MET A 287 21.03 -29.16 -46.03
CA MET A 287 19.78 -29.70 -46.57
C MET A 287 19.31 -28.83 -47.73
N SER A 288 19.75 -29.21 -48.88
CA SER A 288 19.29 -28.79 -50.19
C SER A 288 17.78 -29.02 -50.36
N SER A 289 17.10 -27.98 -50.83
CA SER A 289 15.98 -27.97 -51.78
C SER A 289 15.13 -29.26 -51.87
N ALA A 290 14.10 -29.34 -51.04
CA ALA A 290 12.93 -30.11 -51.41
C ALA A 290 11.91 -29.14 -52.02
N SER A 291 11.81 -29.16 -53.33
CA SER A 291 10.75 -28.50 -54.08
C SER A 291 9.39 -29.08 -53.72
N ALA A 292 8.69 -28.41 -52.83
CA ALA A 292 7.25 -28.61 -52.70
C ALA A 292 6.56 -27.80 -53.83
N SER A 293 6.25 -28.47 -54.91
CA SER A 293 5.32 -27.99 -55.95
C SER A 293 3.92 -27.89 -55.34
N GLY A 294 3.67 -26.84 -54.58
CA GLY A 294 2.37 -26.32 -54.21
C GLY A 294 2.10 -25.14 -55.14
N SER A 295 1.06 -25.21 -55.91
CA SER A 295 0.56 -24.20 -56.85
C SER A 295 0.66 -22.80 -56.23
N THR A 296 1.63 -22.01 -56.69
CA THR A 296 1.70 -20.57 -56.53
C THR A 296 0.54 -19.94 -57.26
N GLN A 297 -0.58 -19.79 -56.59
CA GLN A 297 -1.56 -18.79 -56.98
C GLN A 297 -0.92 -17.45 -56.59
N SER A 298 -0.30 -16.78 -57.54
CA SER A 298 0.13 -15.39 -57.45
C SER A 298 -1.14 -14.56 -57.31
N GLY A 299 -1.57 -14.37 -56.05
CA GLY A 299 -2.61 -13.40 -55.70
C GLY A 299 -2.04 -12.01 -55.93
N GLU A 300 -2.79 -11.18 -56.58
CA GLU A 300 -2.56 -9.75 -56.71
C GLU A 300 -2.47 -9.14 -55.28
N SER A 301 -1.46 -8.28 -55.03
CA SER A 301 -1.33 -7.60 -53.72
C SER A 301 -2.60 -6.79 -53.43
N VAL A 302 -3.11 -6.92 -52.22
CA VAL A 302 -4.38 -6.30 -51.80
C VAL A 302 -4.06 -5.16 -50.85
N ARG A 303 -4.61 -3.97 -51.12
CA ARG A 303 -4.48 -2.85 -50.20
C ARG A 303 -5.41 -3.03 -49.00
N LEU A 304 -4.88 -2.71 -47.80
CA LEU A 304 -5.65 -2.82 -46.57
C LEU A 304 -6.94 -1.97 -46.62
N GLY A 305 -6.91 -0.78 -47.23
CA GLY A 305 -8.06 0.10 -47.38
C GLY A 305 -9.20 -0.49 -48.19
N ASP A 306 -8.97 -1.54 -49.05
CA ASP A 306 -10.02 -2.20 -49.84
C ASP A 306 -10.80 -3.23 -49.02
N ILE A 307 -10.24 -3.72 -47.91
CA ILE A 307 -10.79 -4.80 -47.07
C ILE A 307 -11.04 -4.41 -45.63
N ALA A 308 -10.62 -3.20 -45.20
CA ALA A 308 -10.72 -2.75 -43.83
C ALA A 308 -11.10 -1.28 -43.74
N GLN A 309 -11.79 -0.93 -42.66
CA GLN A 309 -12.13 0.44 -42.30
C GLN A 309 -11.45 0.82 -41.01
N LEU A 310 -10.95 2.07 -40.92
CA LEU A 310 -10.27 2.61 -39.80
C LEU A 310 -11.17 3.62 -39.08
N GLU A 311 -11.53 3.35 -37.83
CA GLU A 311 -12.32 4.21 -36.97
C GLU A 311 -11.46 4.76 -35.84
N GLU A 312 -11.56 6.06 -35.58
CA GLU A 312 -10.96 6.66 -34.39
C GLU A 312 -11.85 6.39 -33.19
N THR A 313 -11.27 5.82 -32.16
CA THR A 313 -11.95 5.55 -30.90
C THR A 313 -11.05 5.95 -29.74
N VAL A 314 -11.64 6.15 -28.59
CA VAL A 314 -10.88 6.35 -27.34
C VAL A 314 -10.92 5.02 -26.60
N SER A 315 -9.76 4.43 -26.40
CA SER A 315 -9.64 3.16 -25.70
C SER A 315 -8.87 3.32 -24.41
N LEU A 316 -9.34 2.67 -23.36
CA LEU A 316 -8.55 2.50 -22.14
C LEU A 316 -7.42 1.51 -22.41
N ASN A 317 -6.19 1.86 -22.01
CA ASN A 317 -5.01 1.00 -22.18
C ASN A 317 -5.15 -0.30 -21.39
N THR A 318 -5.84 -0.24 -20.23
CA THR A 318 -6.05 -1.39 -19.34
C THR A 318 -7.52 -1.51 -18.94
N ILE A 319 -8.02 -2.73 -18.87
CA ILE A 319 -9.34 -3.04 -18.33
C ILE A 319 -9.14 -3.84 -17.06
N ASN A 320 -9.33 -3.17 -15.93
CA ASN A 320 -9.21 -3.78 -14.62
C ASN A 320 -10.45 -4.60 -14.27
N ARG A 321 -10.24 -5.74 -13.62
CA ARG A 321 -11.32 -6.61 -13.14
C ARG A 321 -11.04 -7.07 -11.71
N ASP A 322 -12.08 -6.99 -10.91
CA ASP A 322 -12.13 -7.58 -9.58
C ASP A 322 -13.29 -8.56 -9.52
N GLN A 323 -13.04 -9.80 -9.08
CA GLN A 323 -14.02 -10.89 -9.04
C GLN A 323 -14.81 -11.06 -10.37
N GLN A 324 -14.11 -10.95 -11.50
CA GLN A 324 -14.63 -11.00 -12.87
C GLN A 324 -15.47 -9.78 -13.31
N ARG A 325 -15.78 -8.83 -12.45
CA ARG A 325 -16.47 -7.58 -12.79
C ARG A 325 -15.46 -6.52 -13.22
N ARG A 326 -15.78 -5.79 -14.26
CA ARG A 326 -14.96 -4.65 -14.71
C ARG A 326 -15.13 -3.49 -13.75
N TYR A 327 -14.06 -2.72 -13.55
CA TYR A 327 -14.12 -1.49 -12.78
C TYR A 327 -13.20 -0.40 -13.35
N ILE A 328 -13.60 0.85 -13.09
CA ILE A 328 -12.80 2.06 -13.31
C ILE A 328 -12.49 2.63 -11.94
N THR A 329 -11.25 3.02 -11.72
CA THR A 329 -10.81 3.59 -10.45
C THR A 329 -10.84 5.11 -10.52
N VAL A 330 -11.65 5.72 -9.69
CA VAL A 330 -11.62 7.15 -9.41
C VAL A 330 -10.80 7.36 -8.16
N SER A 331 -9.80 8.22 -8.21
CA SER A 331 -8.90 8.46 -7.08
C SER A 331 -8.78 9.94 -6.75
N ALA A 332 -8.42 10.24 -5.51
CA ALA A 332 -8.08 11.58 -5.07
C ALA A 332 -7.03 11.51 -3.97
N ASP A 333 -6.07 12.39 -4.01
CA ASP A 333 -5.11 12.57 -2.93
C ASP A 333 -5.74 13.35 -1.78
N VAL A 334 -5.22 13.15 -0.59
CA VAL A 334 -5.65 13.90 0.59
C VAL A 334 -4.64 15.01 0.86
N ALA A 335 -5.13 16.24 0.89
CA ALA A 335 -4.32 17.43 1.11
C ALA A 335 -3.57 17.37 2.46
N ASP A 336 -2.40 17.99 2.51
CA ASP A 336 -1.59 18.08 3.71
C ASP A 336 -2.36 18.66 4.90
N GLY A 337 -2.24 18.02 6.05
CA GLY A 337 -2.93 18.42 7.28
C GLY A 337 -4.37 17.88 7.41
N TYR A 338 -4.87 17.19 6.42
CA TYR A 338 -6.13 16.46 6.49
C TYR A 338 -5.89 14.98 6.81
N ASN A 339 -6.84 14.37 7.51
CA ASN A 339 -6.77 12.95 7.83
C ASN A 339 -7.60 12.13 6.85
N VAL A 340 -7.01 11.10 6.25
CA VAL A 340 -7.61 10.24 5.21
C VAL A 340 -8.98 9.71 5.65
N THR A 341 -9.11 9.18 6.86
CA THR A 341 -10.37 8.61 7.36
C THR A 341 -11.49 9.65 7.45
N LYS A 342 -11.17 10.91 7.81
CA LYS A 342 -12.17 11.99 7.88
C LYS A 342 -12.61 12.45 6.51
N VAL A 343 -11.65 12.64 5.59
CA VAL A 343 -11.95 13.05 4.21
C VAL A 343 -12.74 11.95 3.51
N THR A 344 -12.36 10.68 3.69
CA THR A 344 -13.13 9.53 3.15
C THR A 344 -14.56 9.50 3.70
N SER A 345 -14.75 9.71 5.02
CA SER A 345 -16.10 9.76 5.60
C SER A 345 -16.93 10.95 5.08
N ALA A 346 -16.29 12.06 4.71
CA ALA A 346 -16.97 13.17 4.06
C ALA A 346 -17.32 12.83 2.60
N ALA A 347 -16.40 12.19 1.88
CA ALA A 347 -16.60 11.70 0.52
C ALA A 347 -17.73 10.65 0.45
N GLU A 348 -17.78 9.70 1.40
CA GLU A 348 -18.87 8.71 1.50
C GLU A 348 -20.25 9.35 1.59
N LYS A 349 -20.38 10.44 2.35
CA LYS A 349 -21.65 11.17 2.47
C LYS A 349 -22.04 11.86 1.16
N VAL A 350 -21.09 12.44 0.45
CA VAL A 350 -21.32 13.14 -0.83
C VAL A 350 -21.65 12.12 -1.93
N ILE A 351 -20.89 11.03 -2.00
CA ILE A 351 -21.05 9.98 -3.02
C ILE A 351 -22.29 9.12 -2.74
N GLY A 352 -22.62 8.87 -1.47
CA GLY A 352 -23.86 8.15 -1.10
C GLY A 352 -25.16 8.87 -1.51
N GLN A 353 -25.09 10.16 -1.84
CA GLN A 353 -26.21 10.93 -2.41
C GLN A 353 -26.16 11.00 -3.95
N ALA A 354 -25.18 10.36 -4.59
CA ALA A 354 -25.07 10.34 -6.04
C ALA A 354 -26.06 9.34 -6.64
N GLU A 355 -26.83 9.78 -7.63
CA GLU A 355 -27.65 8.88 -8.44
C GLU A 355 -26.75 8.17 -9.46
N LEU A 356 -26.53 6.87 -9.28
CA LEU A 356 -25.76 6.05 -10.21
C LEU A 356 -26.66 5.47 -11.29
N PRO A 357 -26.17 5.32 -12.54
CA PRO A 357 -26.89 4.64 -13.60
C PRO A 357 -27.27 3.19 -13.22
N GLN A 358 -28.32 2.64 -13.84
CA GLN A 358 -28.74 1.27 -13.57
C GLN A 358 -27.64 0.27 -13.97
N GLY A 359 -27.26 -0.60 -13.05
CA GLY A 359 -26.20 -1.59 -13.28
C GLY A 359 -24.79 -1.13 -12.92
N VAL A 360 -24.60 0.14 -12.53
CA VAL A 360 -23.34 0.66 -12.03
C VAL A 360 -23.37 0.70 -10.50
N THR A 361 -22.31 0.21 -9.87
CA THR A 361 -22.12 0.27 -8.41
C THR A 361 -20.75 0.87 -8.09
N ALA A 362 -20.68 1.67 -7.05
CA ALA A 362 -19.44 2.26 -6.59
C ALA A 362 -19.10 1.74 -5.18
N ALA A 363 -17.84 1.39 -4.95
CA ALA A 363 -17.35 0.94 -3.66
C ALA A 363 -16.03 1.64 -3.36
N PHE A 364 -15.92 2.16 -2.13
CA PHE A 364 -14.65 2.70 -1.66
C PHE A 364 -13.68 1.55 -1.43
N GLN A 365 -12.44 1.77 -1.83
CA GLN A 365 -11.29 0.90 -1.59
C GLN A 365 -10.08 1.75 -1.16
N GLY A 366 -8.92 1.12 -1.07
CA GLY A 366 -7.68 1.81 -0.75
C GLY A 366 -7.37 1.87 0.73
N GLU A 367 -6.66 2.91 1.15
CA GLU A 367 -6.08 3.02 2.48
C GLU A 367 -7.13 2.92 3.61
N ASN A 368 -8.29 3.57 3.44
CA ASN A 368 -9.33 3.55 4.48
C ASN A 368 -9.90 2.15 4.73
N GLU A 369 -10.11 1.33 3.68
CA GLU A 369 -10.56 -0.06 3.81
C GLU A 369 -9.48 -0.89 4.52
N ALA A 370 -8.22 -0.74 4.11
CA ALA A 370 -7.09 -1.41 4.75
C ALA A 370 -6.97 -1.05 6.24
N ILE A 371 -7.17 0.23 6.61
CA ILE A 371 -7.22 0.69 8.00
C ILE A 371 -8.35 -0.02 8.76
N MET A 372 -9.56 -0.02 8.20
CA MET A 372 -10.73 -0.61 8.88
C MET A 372 -10.60 -2.11 9.07
N ASP A 373 -10.07 -2.82 8.08
CA ASP A 373 -9.80 -4.26 8.17
C ASP A 373 -8.68 -4.57 9.19
N ALA A 374 -7.61 -3.79 9.18
CA ALA A 374 -6.55 -3.91 10.17
C ALA A 374 -7.06 -3.66 11.60
N ILE A 375 -7.86 -2.61 11.80
CA ILE A 375 -8.50 -2.31 13.10
C ILE A 375 -9.36 -3.48 13.55
N ARG A 376 -10.21 -4.03 12.67
CA ARG A 376 -11.09 -5.16 12.98
C ARG A 376 -10.28 -6.40 13.39
N GLN A 377 -9.22 -6.73 12.66
CA GLN A 377 -8.35 -7.85 12.96
C GLN A 377 -7.62 -7.66 14.29
N LEU A 378 -7.07 -6.45 14.54
CA LEU A 378 -6.37 -6.12 15.78
C LEU A 378 -7.31 -6.13 16.98
N LEU A 379 -8.55 -5.65 16.85
CA LEU A 379 -9.55 -5.73 17.91
C LEU A 379 -9.92 -7.18 18.24
N LEU A 380 -10.02 -8.05 17.23
CA LEU A 380 -10.23 -9.49 17.43
C LEU A 380 -9.04 -10.13 18.16
N MET A 381 -7.81 -9.80 17.76
CA MET A 381 -6.60 -10.28 18.42
C MET A 381 -6.50 -9.76 19.86
N LEU A 382 -6.84 -8.50 20.08
CA LEU A 382 -6.89 -7.91 21.43
C LEU A 382 -7.90 -8.64 22.32
N LEU A 383 -9.12 -8.87 21.81
CA LEU A 383 -10.17 -9.60 22.54
C LEU A 383 -9.70 -11.03 22.86
N LEU A 384 -9.14 -11.73 21.88
CA LEU A 384 -8.61 -13.07 22.06
C LEU A 384 -7.47 -13.09 23.10
N GLY A 385 -6.55 -12.12 23.04
CA GLY A 385 -5.47 -11.95 24.02
C GLY A 385 -6.01 -11.72 25.42
N ILE A 386 -7.01 -10.86 25.59
CA ILE A 386 -7.68 -10.61 26.85
C ILE A 386 -8.33 -11.90 27.41
N VAL A 387 -9.03 -12.66 26.57
CA VAL A 387 -9.66 -13.94 26.96
C VAL A 387 -8.60 -14.98 27.36
N LEU A 388 -7.52 -15.11 26.60
CA LEU A 388 -6.42 -16.03 26.94
C LEU A 388 -5.76 -15.68 28.27
N VAL A 389 -5.44 -14.40 28.47
CA VAL A 389 -4.87 -13.91 29.74
C VAL A 389 -5.83 -14.19 30.91
N TYR A 390 -7.13 -13.95 30.70
CA TYR A 390 -8.14 -14.27 31.71
C TYR A 390 -8.17 -15.78 32.05
N LEU A 391 -8.16 -16.65 31.04
CA LEU A 391 -8.14 -18.11 31.25
C LEU A 391 -6.91 -18.58 32.02
N VAL A 392 -5.72 -18.08 31.63
CA VAL A 392 -4.48 -18.40 32.34
C VAL A 392 -4.54 -17.95 33.79
N MET A 393 -5.05 -16.73 34.04
CA MET A 393 -5.22 -16.24 35.42
C MET A 393 -6.26 -17.04 36.21
N VAL A 394 -7.36 -17.47 35.60
CA VAL A 394 -8.35 -18.33 36.26
C VAL A 394 -7.73 -19.66 36.69
N ALA A 395 -6.92 -20.26 35.82
CA ALA A 395 -6.20 -21.49 36.13
C ALA A 395 -5.19 -21.28 37.27
N GLN A 396 -4.45 -20.16 37.28
CA GLN A 396 -3.45 -19.85 38.30
C GLN A 396 -4.07 -19.52 39.67
N PHE A 397 -5.11 -18.69 39.71
CA PHE A 397 -5.74 -18.26 40.95
C PHE A 397 -6.82 -19.21 41.45
N GLN A 398 -7.21 -20.19 40.67
CA GLN A 398 -8.34 -21.12 40.98
C GLN A 398 -9.62 -20.34 41.43
N SER A 399 -9.80 -19.18 40.89
CA SER A 399 -10.88 -18.24 41.23
C SER A 399 -11.27 -17.40 40.03
N LEU A 400 -12.56 -17.22 39.81
CA LEU A 400 -13.07 -16.33 38.74
C LEU A 400 -13.03 -14.83 39.14
N ARG A 401 -12.93 -14.51 40.44
CA ARG A 401 -13.00 -13.14 40.94
C ARG A 401 -11.67 -12.42 40.94
N SER A 402 -10.59 -13.11 41.33
CA SER A 402 -9.26 -12.51 41.37
C SER A 402 -8.78 -12.07 39.98
N PRO A 403 -8.91 -12.88 38.90
CA PRO A 403 -8.62 -12.43 37.55
C PRO A 403 -9.42 -11.21 37.11
N LEU A 404 -10.71 -11.18 37.43
CA LEU A 404 -11.57 -10.07 37.04
C LEU A 404 -11.13 -8.73 37.68
N ILE A 405 -10.61 -8.77 38.91
CA ILE A 405 -10.05 -7.58 39.58
C ILE A 405 -8.79 -7.07 38.82
N VAL A 406 -7.93 -7.99 38.40
CA VAL A 406 -6.72 -7.66 37.64
C VAL A 406 -7.08 -7.11 36.27
N MET A 407 -8.10 -7.68 35.58
CA MET A 407 -8.54 -7.23 34.27
C MET A 407 -9.01 -5.77 34.24
N PHE A 408 -9.47 -5.22 35.35
CA PHE A 408 -9.80 -3.79 35.45
C PHE A 408 -8.61 -2.85 35.24
N THR A 409 -7.37 -3.36 35.31
CA THR A 409 -6.19 -2.57 35.03
C THR A 409 -5.98 -2.29 33.53
N ILE A 410 -6.55 -3.14 32.65
CA ILE A 410 -6.41 -3.02 31.19
C ILE A 410 -7.06 -1.73 30.65
N PRO A 411 -8.34 -1.43 30.94
CA PRO A 411 -8.95 -0.16 30.53
C PRO A 411 -8.20 1.07 31.07
N LEU A 412 -7.68 0.98 32.28
CA LEU A 412 -6.88 2.06 32.85
C LEU A 412 -5.59 2.30 32.08
N ALA A 413 -4.93 1.24 31.66
CA ALA A 413 -3.75 1.30 30.83
C ALA A 413 -3.99 2.00 29.49
N PHE A 414 -5.11 1.68 28.86
CA PHE A 414 -5.49 2.32 27.61
C PHE A 414 -5.66 3.83 27.75
N THR A 415 -6.18 4.29 28.88
CA THR A 415 -6.24 5.73 29.19
C THR A 415 -4.86 6.38 29.11
N GLY A 416 -3.85 5.75 29.70
CA GLY A 416 -2.47 6.24 29.66
C GLY A 416 -1.88 6.24 28.24
N GLY A 417 -2.15 5.20 27.46
CA GLY A 417 -1.71 5.11 26.06
C GLY A 417 -2.35 6.20 25.19
N PHE A 418 -3.66 6.41 25.28
CA PHE A 418 -4.34 7.49 24.54
C PHE A 418 -3.86 8.88 24.97
N LEU A 419 -3.63 9.10 26.25
CA LEU A 419 -3.09 10.37 26.75
C LEU A 419 -1.69 10.63 26.21
N ALA A 420 -0.84 9.60 26.14
CA ALA A 420 0.52 9.76 25.61
C ALA A 420 0.51 10.14 24.12
N LEU A 421 -0.33 9.49 23.30
CA LEU A 421 -0.50 9.83 21.89
C LEU A 421 -1.02 11.28 21.73
N LEU A 422 -2.01 11.68 22.54
CA LEU A 422 -2.55 13.04 22.51
C LEU A 422 -1.50 14.10 22.86
N LEU A 423 -0.67 13.84 23.89
CA LEU A 423 0.37 14.76 24.33
C LEU A 423 1.52 14.85 23.32
N ALA A 424 1.88 13.72 22.68
CA ALA A 424 2.89 13.69 21.65
C ALA A 424 2.41 14.27 20.31
N GLY A 425 1.09 14.51 20.14
CA GLY A 425 0.54 15.01 18.88
C GLY A 425 0.40 13.94 17.79
N VAL A 426 0.66 12.67 18.12
CA VAL A 426 0.64 11.54 17.18
C VAL A 426 -0.78 11.00 17.03
N GLU A 427 -1.18 10.72 15.80
CA GLU A 427 -2.47 10.12 15.48
C GLU A 427 -2.52 8.64 15.90
N VAL A 428 -3.76 8.15 16.09
CA VAL A 428 -3.96 6.71 16.34
C VAL A 428 -3.73 5.96 15.03
N SER A 429 -2.67 5.14 15.00
CA SER A 429 -2.32 4.33 13.84
C SER A 429 -2.52 2.83 14.11
N VAL A 430 -2.52 2.03 13.04
CA VAL A 430 -2.51 0.55 13.15
C VAL A 430 -1.33 0.09 14.02
N ILE A 431 -0.18 0.73 13.88
CA ILE A 431 1.02 0.45 14.68
C ILE A 431 0.80 0.78 16.15
N SER A 432 0.14 1.90 16.48
CA SER A 432 -0.18 2.23 17.87
C SER A 432 -1.14 1.21 18.51
N LEU A 433 -2.07 0.62 17.73
CA LEU A 433 -2.94 -0.45 18.21
C LEU A 433 -2.16 -1.71 18.59
N ILE A 434 -1.09 -2.05 17.88
CA ILE A 434 -0.16 -3.12 18.28
C ILE A 434 0.43 -2.81 19.65
N GLY A 435 0.76 -1.54 19.93
CA GLY A 435 1.21 -1.08 21.24
C GLY A 435 0.19 -1.36 22.35
N PHE A 436 -1.10 -1.15 22.09
CA PHE A 436 -2.16 -1.49 23.05
C PHE A 436 -2.27 -3.00 23.30
N VAL A 437 -2.09 -3.84 22.29
CA VAL A 437 -2.06 -5.31 22.46
C VAL A 437 -0.89 -5.74 23.33
N MET A 438 0.32 -5.20 23.08
CA MET A 438 1.49 -5.47 23.91
C MET A 438 1.30 -4.99 25.36
N LEU A 439 0.68 -3.83 25.53
CA LEU A 439 0.44 -3.22 26.83
C LEU A 439 -0.39 -4.12 27.75
N VAL A 440 -1.38 -4.84 27.21
CA VAL A 440 -2.21 -5.79 27.97
C VAL A 440 -1.36 -6.83 28.67
N GLY A 441 -0.41 -7.45 27.94
CA GLY A 441 0.47 -8.48 28.50
C GLY A 441 1.39 -7.98 29.61
N VAL A 442 1.93 -6.77 29.44
CA VAL A 442 2.89 -6.20 30.41
C VAL A 442 2.20 -5.74 31.69
N ILE A 443 1.02 -5.11 31.60
CA ILE A 443 0.34 -4.54 32.78
C ILE A 443 -0.29 -5.59 33.67
N VAL A 444 -0.86 -6.63 33.09
CA VAL A 444 -1.50 -7.69 33.84
C VAL A 444 -0.50 -8.34 34.84
N ASN A 445 0.77 -8.45 34.45
CA ASN A 445 1.83 -8.99 35.32
C ASN A 445 1.91 -8.23 36.66
N ASN A 446 1.89 -6.88 36.65
CA ASN A 446 1.96 -6.08 37.86
C ASN A 446 0.71 -6.28 38.75
N GLY A 447 -0.46 -6.42 38.14
CA GLY A 447 -1.70 -6.71 38.84
C GLY A 447 -1.72 -8.11 39.51
N ILE A 448 -1.19 -9.12 38.79
CA ILE A 448 -1.09 -10.49 39.30
C ILE A 448 -0.27 -10.54 40.59
N VAL A 449 0.95 -9.96 40.55
CA VAL A 449 1.88 -9.96 41.69
C VAL A 449 1.26 -9.31 42.93
N LEU A 450 0.49 -8.25 42.75
CA LEU A 450 -0.17 -7.56 43.86
C LEU A 450 -1.32 -8.39 44.43
N VAL A 451 -2.22 -8.92 43.59
CA VAL A 451 -3.40 -9.69 44.03
C VAL A 451 -3.00 -11.04 44.63
N ASP A 452 -1.98 -11.69 44.06
CA ASP A 452 -1.45 -12.94 44.61
C ASP A 452 -0.92 -12.75 46.02
N TYR A 453 -0.12 -11.72 46.26
CA TYR A 453 0.42 -11.44 47.58
C TYR A 453 -0.66 -11.05 48.60
N ILE A 454 -1.70 -10.31 48.19
CA ILE A 454 -2.88 -10.05 49.06
C ILE A 454 -3.54 -11.39 49.44
N ASN A 455 -3.70 -12.32 48.50
CA ASN A 455 -4.31 -13.63 48.78
C ASN A 455 -3.45 -14.47 49.74
N GLN A 456 -2.11 -14.44 49.59
CA GLN A 456 -1.20 -15.13 50.51
C GLN A 456 -1.33 -14.62 51.94
N LEU A 457 -1.25 -13.30 52.17
CA LEU A 457 -1.40 -12.70 53.48
C LEU A 457 -2.76 -13.01 54.12
N ARG A 458 -3.82 -13.09 53.32
CA ARG A 458 -5.15 -13.49 53.80
C ARG A 458 -5.22 -14.98 54.18
N LEU A 459 -4.53 -15.84 53.46
CA LEU A 459 -4.43 -17.27 53.82
C LEU A 459 -3.66 -17.50 55.13
N GLU A 460 -2.64 -16.65 55.38
CA GLU A 460 -1.89 -16.62 56.64
C GLU A 460 -2.74 -16.13 57.84
N GLY A 461 -3.98 -15.64 57.60
CA GLY A 461 -4.93 -15.22 58.62
C GLY A 461 -4.98 -13.73 58.86
N MET A 462 -4.31 -12.90 58.05
CA MET A 462 -4.35 -11.45 58.18
C MET A 462 -5.69 -10.88 57.75
N GLY A 463 -6.17 -9.85 58.46
CA GLY A 463 -7.40 -9.16 58.13
C GLY A 463 -7.38 -8.56 56.72
N ARG A 464 -8.52 -8.59 55.99
CA ARG A 464 -8.56 -8.15 54.56
C ARG A 464 -7.96 -6.76 54.33
N ARG A 465 -8.26 -5.79 55.20
CA ARG A 465 -7.74 -4.42 55.07
C ARG A 465 -6.24 -4.32 55.38
N GLU A 466 -5.80 -5.04 56.37
CA GLU A 466 -4.39 -5.10 56.75
C GLU A 466 -3.58 -5.78 55.65
N ALA A 467 -4.06 -6.89 55.11
CA ALA A 467 -3.44 -7.59 54.00
C ALA A 467 -3.30 -6.70 52.75
N ILE A 468 -4.31 -5.89 52.43
CA ILE A 468 -4.27 -4.95 51.29
C ILE A 468 -3.20 -3.85 51.50
N ILE A 469 -3.12 -3.30 52.70
CA ILE A 469 -2.16 -2.22 53.03
C ILE A 469 -0.74 -2.78 53.01
N GLU A 470 -0.53 -3.91 53.69
CA GLU A 470 0.77 -4.56 53.77
C GLU A 470 1.29 -4.99 52.38
N ALA A 471 0.43 -5.57 51.56
CA ALA A 471 0.76 -5.94 50.20
C ALA A 471 1.11 -4.71 49.36
N GLY A 472 0.36 -3.60 49.50
CA GLY A 472 0.65 -2.35 48.80
C GLY A 472 2.02 -1.78 49.16
N VAL A 473 2.37 -1.78 50.44
CA VAL A 473 3.70 -1.27 50.92
C VAL A 473 4.84 -2.16 50.46
N THR A 474 4.69 -3.49 50.62
CA THR A 474 5.76 -4.45 50.32
C THR A 474 6.02 -4.57 48.82
N ARG A 475 4.95 -4.57 47.99
CA ARG A 475 5.08 -4.74 46.52
C ARG A 475 5.29 -3.43 45.75
N LEU A 476 5.23 -2.26 46.41
CA LEU A 476 5.45 -0.96 45.76
C LEU A 476 6.81 -0.90 45.04
N ARG A 477 7.90 -1.27 45.73
CA ARG A 477 9.26 -1.22 45.15
C ARG A 477 9.41 -2.13 43.93
N PRO A 478 9.08 -3.44 43.98
CA PRO A 478 9.17 -4.32 42.82
C PRO A 478 8.38 -3.85 41.63
N ILE A 479 7.12 -3.39 41.82
CA ILE A 479 6.24 -2.91 40.74
C ILE A 479 6.83 -1.64 40.08
N LEU A 480 7.30 -0.68 40.88
CA LEU A 480 7.94 0.51 40.33
C LEU A 480 9.23 0.19 39.60
N MET A 481 10.02 -0.75 40.11
CA MET A 481 11.27 -1.13 39.49
C MET A 481 11.09 -1.79 38.12
N THR A 482 10.14 -2.72 38.00
CA THR A 482 9.82 -3.37 36.71
C THR A 482 9.25 -2.38 35.71
N SER A 483 8.31 -1.52 36.13
CA SER A 483 7.72 -0.51 35.24
C SER A 483 8.76 0.51 34.77
N LEU A 484 9.61 1.00 35.68
CA LEU A 484 10.65 1.98 35.33
C LEU A 484 11.70 1.38 34.39
N THR A 485 12.13 0.14 34.63
CA THR A 485 13.08 -0.55 33.75
C THR A 485 12.51 -0.71 32.34
N THR A 486 11.24 -1.10 32.22
CA THR A 486 10.56 -1.24 30.92
C THR A 486 10.42 0.12 30.23
N ILE A 487 10.02 1.17 30.96
CA ILE A 487 9.91 2.53 30.41
C ILE A 487 11.27 3.02 29.90
N LEU A 488 12.34 2.85 30.68
CA LEU A 488 13.70 3.25 30.27
C LEU A 488 14.17 2.51 29.01
N GLY A 489 13.83 1.21 28.88
CA GLY A 489 14.11 0.44 27.67
C GLY A 489 13.37 0.96 26.43
N LEU A 490 12.13 1.45 26.62
CA LEU A 490 11.30 1.97 25.52
C LEU A 490 11.60 3.43 25.15
N ILE A 491 12.26 4.21 26.02
CA ILE A 491 12.62 5.60 25.75
C ILE A 491 13.48 5.72 24.48
N VAL A 492 14.40 4.79 24.28
CA VAL A 492 15.25 4.79 23.07
C VAL A 492 14.41 4.67 21.80
N MET A 493 13.32 3.86 21.83
CA MET A 493 12.39 3.75 20.70
C MET A 493 11.48 4.97 20.54
N ALA A 494 11.14 5.65 21.63
CA ALA A 494 10.25 6.81 21.61
C ALA A 494 10.93 8.07 21.05
N PHE A 495 12.25 8.20 21.20
CA PHE A 495 13.02 9.39 20.84
C PHE A 495 14.14 9.13 19.84
N GLY A 496 14.20 7.95 19.24
CA GLY A 496 15.17 7.64 18.20
C GLY A 496 14.85 8.38 16.89
N ASN A 497 15.89 8.82 16.17
CA ASN A 497 15.76 9.60 14.93
C ASN A 497 15.89 8.74 13.65
N ASN A 498 16.03 7.42 13.78
CA ASN A 498 16.13 6.53 12.63
C ASN A 498 14.74 6.09 12.13
N VAL A 499 14.62 5.79 10.84
CA VAL A 499 13.38 5.32 10.21
C VAL A 499 12.73 4.16 10.98
N GLY A 500 13.53 3.17 11.40
CA GLY A 500 13.02 2.02 12.17
C GLY A 500 12.49 2.42 13.56
N THR A 501 13.10 3.40 14.22
CA THR A 501 12.60 3.91 15.50
C THR A 501 11.37 4.80 15.31
N ALA A 502 11.31 5.58 14.26
CA ALA A 502 10.15 6.42 13.93
C ALA A 502 8.89 5.56 13.66
N LEU A 503 9.02 4.45 12.94
CA LEU A 503 7.94 3.48 12.77
C LEU A 503 7.41 2.92 14.09
N MET A 504 8.30 2.63 15.04
CA MET A 504 7.95 2.02 16.32
C MET A 504 7.65 3.05 17.42
N GLN A 505 7.83 4.33 17.16
CA GLN A 505 7.58 5.42 18.10
C GLN A 505 6.15 5.38 18.68
N PRO A 506 5.06 5.19 17.91
CA PRO A 506 3.72 5.13 18.47
C PRO A 506 3.52 3.97 19.44
N VAL A 507 4.15 2.81 19.16
CA VAL A 507 4.13 1.66 20.08
C VAL A 507 4.80 2.02 21.40
N ALA A 508 6.00 2.61 21.33
CA ALA A 508 6.74 3.01 22.51
C ALA A 508 5.98 4.05 23.34
N LEU A 509 5.39 5.07 22.71
CA LEU A 509 4.58 6.09 23.36
C LEU A 509 3.37 5.51 24.09
N VAL A 510 2.61 4.62 23.42
CA VAL A 510 1.46 3.92 24.01
C VAL A 510 1.90 3.09 25.21
N CYS A 511 3.00 2.33 25.08
CA CYS A 511 3.50 1.49 26.17
C CYS A 511 4.04 2.32 27.34
N ILE A 512 4.81 3.38 27.09
CA ILE A 512 5.34 4.27 28.15
C ILE A 512 4.19 4.94 28.89
N GLY A 513 3.28 5.60 28.17
CA GLY A 513 2.15 6.29 28.78
C GLY A 513 1.19 5.35 29.49
N GLY A 514 0.91 4.20 28.85
CA GLY A 514 0.09 3.15 29.42
C GLY A 514 0.68 2.57 30.71
N LEU A 515 1.98 2.25 30.73
CA LEU A 515 2.68 1.74 31.91
C LEU A 515 2.73 2.78 33.04
N LEU A 516 3.06 4.02 32.72
CA LEU A 516 3.15 5.10 33.72
C LEU A 516 1.80 5.28 34.42
N TYR A 517 0.75 5.47 33.65
CA TYR A 517 -0.60 5.68 34.17
C TYR A 517 -1.14 4.44 34.87
N ALA A 518 -0.98 3.26 34.25
CA ALA A 518 -1.49 2.02 34.84
C ALA A 518 -0.75 1.62 36.11
N THR A 519 0.55 1.82 36.22
CA THR A 519 1.30 1.53 37.45
C THR A 519 0.77 2.36 38.62
N LEU A 520 0.54 3.65 38.38
CA LEU A 520 -0.03 4.54 39.40
C LEU A 520 -1.45 4.11 39.78
N MET A 521 -2.29 3.81 38.77
CA MET A 521 -3.68 3.42 38.98
C MET A 521 -3.84 2.01 39.53
N THR A 522 -2.97 1.06 39.18
CA THR A 522 -2.98 -0.30 39.74
C THR A 522 -2.82 -0.25 41.26
N LEU A 523 -1.93 0.58 41.77
CA LEU A 523 -1.70 0.75 43.21
C LEU A 523 -2.90 1.37 43.94
N LEU A 524 -3.77 2.10 43.23
CA LEU A 524 -4.96 2.76 43.81
C LEU A 524 -6.24 1.96 43.56
N VAL A 525 -6.44 1.51 42.30
CA VAL A 525 -7.70 0.91 41.86
C VAL A 525 -7.80 -0.56 42.23
N VAL A 526 -6.71 -1.34 42.06
CA VAL A 526 -6.75 -2.79 42.39
C VAL A 526 -7.07 -3.03 43.86
N PRO A 527 -6.46 -2.35 44.85
CA PRO A 527 -6.86 -2.44 46.26
C PRO A 527 -8.32 -2.07 46.50
N CYS A 528 -8.81 -1.02 45.83
CA CYS A 528 -10.21 -0.63 45.94
C CYS A 528 -11.17 -1.67 45.39
N MET A 529 -10.86 -2.23 44.23
CA MET A 529 -11.65 -3.29 43.57
C MET A 529 -11.61 -4.58 44.37
N TYR A 530 -10.43 -4.95 44.90
CA TYR A 530 -10.28 -6.13 45.75
C TYR A 530 -11.16 -6.03 47.01
N ASP A 531 -11.18 -4.88 47.67
CA ASP A 531 -12.01 -4.66 48.86
C ASP A 531 -13.54 -4.67 48.57
N ILE A 532 -13.95 -4.30 47.33
CA ILE A 532 -15.36 -4.35 46.90
C ILE A 532 -15.78 -5.78 46.50
N LEU A 533 -14.98 -6.47 45.68
CA LEU A 533 -15.37 -7.77 45.09
C LEU A 533 -15.04 -8.96 45.99
N SER A 534 -13.97 -8.91 46.80
CA SER A 534 -13.49 -10.03 47.61
C SER A 534 -13.97 -9.93 49.08
N ARG A 535 -15.31 -9.93 49.26
CA ARG A 535 -15.92 -9.85 50.60
C ARG A 535 -15.99 -11.19 51.34
N ARG A 536 -15.92 -12.33 50.60
CA ARG A 536 -15.96 -13.68 51.18
C ARG A 536 -14.58 -14.10 51.67
N ASP A 537 -14.55 -14.90 52.76
CA ASP A 537 -13.29 -15.51 53.20
C ASP A 537 -12.76 -16.50 52.16
N LEU A 538 -11.46 -16.57 52.04
CA LEU A 538 -10.81 -17.56 51.18
C LEU A 538 -10.95 -18.94 51.81
N ARG A 539 -11.30 -19.93 51.00
CA ARG A 539 -11.38 -21.34 51.47
C ARG A 539 -9.97 -21.81 51.85
N LYS A 540 -9.76 -22.09 53.13
CA LYS A 540 -8.56 -22.82 53.54
C LYS A 540 -8.78 -24.26 53.13
N VAL A 541 -7.86 -24.85 52.40
CA VAL A 541 -7.84 -26.30 52.17
C VAL A 541 -7.19 -26.88 53.43
N ASP A 542 -8.01 -27.56 54.23
CA ASP A 542 -7.48 -28.23 55.39
C ASP A 542 -6.59 -29.41 54.97
N GLU A 543 -5.49 -29.64 55.71
CA GLU A 543 -4.55 -30.72 55.42
C GLU A 543 -5.24 -32.10 55.47
N GLU A 544 -6.38 -32.23 56.14
CA GLU A 544 -7.23 -33.44 56.15
C GLU A 544 -7.93 -33.69 54.81
N GLU A 545 -8.35 -32.63 54.07
CA GLU A 545 -8.91 -32.80 52.73
C GLU A 545 -7.84 -33.23 51.71
N LEU A 546 -6.60 -32.80 51.86
CA LEU A 546 -5.47 -33.24 51.01
C LEU A 546 -5.13 -34.72 51.26
N LYS A 547 -5.18 -35.18 52.48
CA LYS A 547 -4.95 -36.60 52.82
C LYS A 547 -6.06 -37.53 52.32
N LEU A 548 -7.29 -37.03 52.14
CA LEU A 548 -8.37 -37.79 51.54
C LEU A 548 -8.32 -37.87 50.02
N LEU A 549 -7.59 -36.97 49.35
CA LEU A 549 -7.37 -36.98 47.89
C LEU A 549 -6.17 -37.88 47.50
N ASP A 550 -5.26 -38.16 48.43
CA ASP A 550 -4.11 -39.06 48.23
C ASP A 550 -4.41 -40.53 48.58
N MET A 551 -5.62 -40.85 49.02
CA MET A 551 -6.13 -42.22 49.23
C MET A 551 -7.05 -42.63 48.06
#